data_cd6b089252cc21424382eba4413bae5f
#
_entry.id   cd6b089252cc21424382eba4413bae5f
#
_cell.length_a   1.000
_cell.length_b   1.000
_cell.length_c   1.000
_cell.angle_alpha   90.00
_cell.angle_beta   90.00
_cell.angle_gamma   90.00
#
_symmetry.space_group_name_H-M   'P 1'
#
loop_
_entity.id
_entity.type
_entity.pdbx_description
1 polymer ?
#
loop_
_entity_poly.entity_id
_entity_poly.type
_entity_poly.pdbx_seq_one_letter_code
_entity_poly.pdbx_strand_id
1 'polypeptide(L)'
;MSSAGPRSSAAPRRVSWAEQTRIILAKDLAIELRTGEVVTTSAFFGFVIVIMSSLSFFDSPLTKSQVASGAIWLPTAFASVLSLSRTWQRERQERAFDGLLVSPLSYSAIFMGKALGMFVFLLAVEAVVIPTAALLFDIDLLRFGPVLLLIAVCATPGIAAAGALFGVMTVRTAARDLVLAIVLFPLLSPTLMAVVGATRDLFDGQPLEVLLGYFKVMWIFDLAFLAGGLSLFGPLAESG
;
A
#
# COMPACT_ATOMS: atom_id res chain seq x y z
N MET A 1 -1.13 35.61 -54.79
CA MET A 1 -2.19 34.69 -54.26
C MET A 1 -1.50 33.45 -53.72
N SER A 2 -1.22 33.45 -52.44
CA SER A 2 -0.58 32.27 -51.78
C SER A 2 -1.65 31.45 -51.09
N SER A 3 -1.94 30.26 -51.59
CA SER A 3 -2.89 29.35 -51.00
C SER A 3 -2.23 28.62 -49.81
N ALA A 4 -2.55 29.05 -48.62
CA ALA A 4 -2.22 28.28 -47.42
C ALA A 4 -3.07 27.02 -47.36
N GLY A 5 -2.45 25.87 -47.60
CA GLY A 5 -3.10 24.56 -47.48
C GLY A 5 -3.57 24.30 -46.02
N PRO A 6 -4.65 23.50 -45.84
CA PRO A 6 -5.19 23.21 -44.52
C PRO A 6 -4.17 22.46 -43.68
N ARG A 7 -3.85 23.03 -42.53
CA ARG A 7 -3.05 22.31 -41.49
C ARG A 7 -3.84 21.10 -41.03
N SER A 8 -3.34 19.92 -41.34
CA SER A 8 -3.87 18.64 -40.84
C SER A 8 -3.83 18.73 -39.30
N SER A 9 -5.00 18.90 -38.67
CA SER A 9 -5.16 18.75 -37.23
C SER A 9 -5.05 17.25 -36.93
N ALA A 10 -3.86 16.80 -36.60
CA ALA A 10 -3.68 15.45 -36.07
C ALA A 10 -4.59 15.33 -34.81
N ALA A 11 -5.55 14.41 -34.86
CA ALA A 11 -6.42 14.13 -33.72
C ALA A 11 -5.57 13.79 -32.49
N PRO A 12 -5.88 14.34 -31.30
CA PRO A 12 -5.11 14.09 -30.10
C PRO A 12 -5.03 12.58 -29.85
N ARG A 13 -3.81 12.05 -29.73
CA ARG A 13 -3.53 10.64 -29.47
C ARG A 13 -4.21 10.27 -28.17
N ARG A 14 -5.22 9.42 -28.20
CA ARG A 14 -5.87 8.92 -26.99
C ARG A 14 -4.85 8.06 -26.23
N VAL A 15 -4.41 8.55 -25.09
CA VAL A 15 -3.49 7.85 -24.18
C VAL A 15 -4.20 6.58 -23.68
N SER A 16 -3.56 5.42 -23.81
CA SER A 16 -4.15 4.15 -23.36
C SER A 16 -4.33 4.13 -21.83
N TRP A 17 -5.25 3.31 -21.33
CA TRP A 17 -5.48 3.18 -19.89
C TRP A 17 -4.19 2.80 -19.12
N ALA A 18 -3.42 1.85 -19.64
CA ALA A 18 -2.16 1.43 -19.04
C ALA A 18 -1.11 2.57 -19.02
N GLU A 19 -1.06 3.39 -20.06
CA GLU A 19 -0.18 4.55 -20.13
C GLU A 19 -0.61 5.63 -19.14
N GLN A 20 -1.90 5.87 -18.98
CA GLN A 20 -2.44 6.78 -17.95
C GLN A 20 -2.05 6.31 -16.54
N THR A 21 -2.25 5.03 -16.22
CA THR A 21 -1.83 4.42 -14.95
C THR A 21 -0.33 4.59 -14.71
N ARG A 22 0.49 4.34 -15.74
CA ARG A 22 1.95 4.51 -15.65
C ARG A 22 2.36 5.95 -15.39
N ILE A 23 1.70 6.93 -15.98
CA ILE A 23 1.97 8.36 -15.75
C ILE A 23 1.75 8.72 -14.28
N ILE A 24 0.62 8.29 -13.70
CA ILE A 24 0.31 8.56 -12.29
C ILE A 24 1.34 7.87 -11.37
N LEU A 25 1.60 6.59 -11.61
CA LEU A 25 2.60 5.84 -10.85
C LEU A 25 3.99 6.49 -10.94
N ALA A 26 4.45 6.83 -12.14
CA ALA A 26 5.76 7.45 -12.34
C ALA A 26 5.88 8.81 -11.65
N LYS A 27 4.79 9.61 -11.65
CA LYS A 27 4.73 10.88 -10.91
C LYS A 27 4.93 10.64 -9.41
N ASP A 28 4.16 9.73 -8.81
CA ASP A 28 4.21 9.47 -7.37
C ASP A 28 5.57 8.89 -6.96
N LEU A 29 6.12 7.95 -7.74
CA LEU A 29 7.47 7.41 -7.50
C LEU A 29 8.57 8.47 -7.65
N ALA A 30 8.48 9.35 -8.67
CA ALA A 30 9.46 10.41 -8.87
C ALA A 30 9.46 11.42 -7.71
N ILE A 31 8.29 11.74 -7.16
CA ILE A 31 8.16 12.60 -5.99
C ILE A 31 8.81 11.92 -4.79
N GLU A 32 8.50 10.65 -4.53
CA GLU A 32 9.04 9.93 -3.38
C GLU A 32 10.55 9.70 -3.48
N LEU A 33 11.08 9.39 -4.66
CA LEU A 33 12.54 9.26 -4.87
C LEU A 33 13.30 10.57 -4.60
N ARG A 34 12.64 11.72 -4.78
CA ARG A 34 13.26 13.04 -4.50
C ARG A 34 13.14 13.45 -3.04
N THR A 35 12.07 13.09 -2.37
CA THR A 35 11.79 13.54 -1.00
C THR A 35 12.12 12.47 0.05
N GLY A 36 11.91 11.21 -0.28
CA GLY A 36 12.06 10.07 0.64
C GLY A 36 11.14 10.12 1.87
N GLU A 37 10.17 11.05 1.88
CA GLU A 37 9.45 11.40 3.10
C GLU A 37 8.53 10.27 3.59
N VAL A 38 7.79 9.66 2.68
CA VAL A 38 6.80 8.62 3.02
C VAL A 38 7.52 7.34 3.47
N VAL A 39 8.42 6.85 2.65
CA VAL A 39 9.13 5.58 2.91
C VAL A 39 10.05 5.72 4.13
N THR A 40 10.86 6.79 4.22
CA THR A 40 11.80 6.98 5.34
C THR A 40 11.07 7.13 6.66
N THR A 41 10.01 7.95 6.73
CA THR A 41 9.25 8.14 7.97
C THR A 41 8.57 6.84 8.40
N SER A 42 7.93 6.12 7.47
CA SER A 42 7.23 4.87 7.76
C SER A 42 8.20 3.74 8.12
N ALA A 43 9.32 3.63 7.41
CA ALA A 43 10.34 2.63 7.71
C ALA A 43 11.02 2.88 9.06
N PHE A 44 11.33 4.15 9.39
CA PHE A 44 11.88 4.51 10.70
C PHE A 44 10.90 4.19 11.82
N PHE A 45 9.62 4.52 11.65
CA PHE A 45 8.58 4.16 12.62
C PHE A 45 8.46 2.64 12.79
N GLY A 46 8.46 1.90 11.67
CA GLY A 46 8.47 0.44 11.68
C GLY A 46 9.69 -0.14 12.40
N PHE A 47 10.88 0.39 12.12
CA PHE A 47 12.11 0.03 12.78
C PHE A 47 12.04 0.20 14.32
N VAL A 48 11.52 1.34 14.77
CA VAL A 48 11.34 1.60 16.23
C VAL A 48 10.37 0.60 16.85
N ILE A 49 9.23 0.29 16.19
CA ILE A 49 8.27 -0.70 16.70
C ILE A 49 8.92 -2.08 16.84
N VAL A 50 9.70 -2.51 15.85
CA VAL A 50 10.38 -3.81 15.90
C VAL A 50 11.37 -3.88 17.05
N ILE A 51 12.18 -2.82 17.24
CA ILE A 51 13.12 -2.74 18.38
C ILE A 51 12.36 -2.80 19.70
N MET A 52 11.33 -1.97 19.88
CA MET A 52 10.54 -1.95 21.11
C MET A 52 9.88 -3.31 21.39
N SER A 53 9.36 -3.97 20.35
CA SER A 53 8.81 -5.32 20.46
C SER A 53 9.87 -6.33 20.88
N SER A 54 11.05 -6.29 20.28
CA SER A 54 12.16 -7.19 20.62
C SER A 54 12.59 -7.02 22.06
N LEU A 55 12.76 -5.77 22.54
CA LEU A 55 13.14 -5.48 23.94
C LEU A 55 12.05 -5.89 24.93
N SER A 56 10.78 -5.67 24.59
CA SER A 56 9.65 -5.97 25.47
C SER A 56 9.44 -7.47 25.70
N PHE A 57 9.84 -8.30 24.73
CA PHE A 57 9.63 -9.75 24.77
C PHE A 57 10.91 -10.55 24.88
N PHE A 58 12.04 -9.91 25.22
CA PHE A 58 13.35 -10.54 25.28
C PHE A 58 13.39 -11.76 26.21
N ASP A 59 12.80 -11.64 27.40
CA ASP A 59 12.71 -12.72 28.41
C ASP A 59 11.33 -13.39 28.46
N SER A 60 10.51 -13.23 27.41
CA SER A 60 9.15 -13.76 27.39
C SER A 60 9.15 -15.27 27.15
N PRO A 61 8.28 -16.04 27.83
CA PRO A 61 8.04 -17.44 27.52
C PRO A 61 7.28 -17.63 26.21
N LEU A 62 6.78 -16.56 25.60
CA LEU A 62 6.15 -16.62 24.27
C LEU A 62 7.16 -17.04 23.22
N THR A 63 6.71 -17.85 22.28
CA THR A 63 7.57 -18.30 21.20
C THR A 63 7.99 -17.11 20.32
N LYS A 64 9.25 -17.09 19.89
CA LYS A 64 9.78 -16.07 18.98
C LYS A 64 8.88 -15.87 17.74
N SER A 65 8.31 -16.97 17.20
CA SER A 65 7.41 -16.97 16.06
C SER A 65 6.14 -16.12 16.28
N GLN A 66 5.56 -16.19 17.48
CA GLN A 66 4.33 -15.45 17.80
C GLN A 66 4.59 -13.94 17.87
N VAL A 67 5.68 -13.54 18.53
CA VAL A 67 6.02 -12.11 18.66
C VAL A 67 6.52 -11.52 17.34
N ALA A 68 7.41 -12.25 16.65
CA ALA A 68 8.01 -11.78 15.41
C ALA A 68 6.97 -11.56 14.30
N SER A 69 5.97 -12.43 14.17
CA SER A 69 4.91 -12.26 13.19
C SER A 69 4.13 -10.96 13.42
N GLY A 70 3.75 -10.65 14.66
CA GLY A 70 3.11 -9.38 15.01
C GLY A 70 4.04 -8.17 14.81
N ALA A 71 5.31 -8.31 15.20
CA ALA A 71 6.31 -7.24 15.07
C ALA A 71 6.65 -6.87 13.62
N ILE A 72 6.44 -7.77 12.65
CA ILE A 72 6.58 -7.50 11.22
C ILE A 72 5.34 -6.76 10.68
N TRP A 73 4.15 -7.25 10.97
CA TRP A 73 2.93 -6.78 10.29
C TRP A 73 2.26 -5.60 10.96
N LEU A 74 2.45 -5.40 12.27
CA LEU A 74 1.94 -4.22 12.95
C LEU A 74 2.55 -2.91 12.40
N PRO A 75 3.89 -2.80 12.22
CA PRO A 75 4.49 -1.65 11.55
C PRO A 75 3.95 -1.42 10.13
N THR A 76 3.77 -2.49 9.35
CA THR A 76 3.22 -2.41 7.99
C THR A 76 1.80 -1.85 7.99
N ALA A 77 0.96 -2.27 8.94
CA ALA A 77 -0.39 -1.72 9.10
C ALA A 77 -0.37 -0.22 9.41
N PHE A 78 0.49 0.22 10.33
CA PHE A 78 0.65 1.65 10.61
C PHE A 78 1.28 2.42 9.44
N ALA A 79 2.27 1.84 8.78
CA ALA A 79 2.90 2.43 7.61
C ALA A 79 1.89 2.65 6.47
N SER A 80 0.92 1.75 6.29
CA SER A 80 -0.14 1.92 5.30
C SER A 80 -0.97 3.18 5.55
N VAL A 81 -1.37 3.42 6.81
CA VAL A 81 -2.11 4.63 7.19
C VAL A 81 -1.27 5.90 7.01
N LEU A 82 0.00 5.86 7.44
CA LEU A 82 0.92 7.00 7.29
C LEU A 82 1.18 7.32 5.82
N SER A 83 1.48 6.32 5.00
CA SER A 83 1.72 6.46 3.56
C SER A 83 0.50 7.06 2.86
N LEU A 84 -0.68 6.58 3.22
CA LEU A 84 -1.94 7.06 2.70
C LEU A 84 -2.17 8.54 3.05
N SER A 85 -2.06 8.87 4.34
CA SER A 85 -2.23 10.23 4.84
C SER A 85 -1.29 11.20 4.12
N ARG A 86 -0.02 10.86 3.97
CA ARG A 86 0.99 11.69 3.30
C ARG A 86 0.76 11.84 1.80
N THR A 87 0.45 10.75 1.10
CA THR A 87 0.22 10.77 -0.34
C THR A 87 -0.95 11.69 -0.72
N TRP A 88 -2.08 11.59 0.00
CA TRP A 88 -3.25 12.42 -0.26
C TRP A 88 -3.12 13.85 0.29
N GLN A 89 -2.30 14.07 1.33
CA GLN A 89 -2.00 15.40 1.83
C GLN A 89 -1.29 16.26 0.79
N ARG A 90 -0.33 15.71 0.08
CA ARG A 90 0.38 16.41 -1.00
C ARG A 90 -0.56 16.79 -2.15
N GLU A 91 -1.40 15.85 -2.61
CA GLU A 91 -2.39 16.13 -3.66
C GLU A 91 -3.31 17.30 -3.31
N ARG A 92 -3.65 17.43 -2.03
CA ARG A 92 -4.49 18.52 -1.53
C ARG A 92 -3.73 19.85 -1.43
N GLN A 93 -2.52 19.84 -0.88
CA GLN A 93 -1.73 21.08 -0.69
C GLN A 93 -1.37 21.74 -2.02
N GLU A 94 -1.08 20.96 -3.04
CA GLU A 94 -0.72 21.43 -4.36
C GLU A 94 -1.94 21.68 -5.26
N ARG A 95 -3.17 21.50 -4.78
CA ARG A 95 -4.41 21.46 -5.58
C ARG A 95 -4.31 20.51 -6.79
N ALA A 96 -3.40 19.54 -6.68
CA ALA A 96 -3.14 18.58 -7.75
C ALA A 96 -4.34 17.65 -7.97
N PHE A 97 -5.12 17.41 -6.92
CA PHE A 97 -6.34 16.60 -7.01
C PHE A 97 -7.38 17.25 -7.94
N ASP A 98 -7.62 18.58 -7.81
CA ASP A 98 -8.54 19.29 -8.72
C ASP A 98 -8.02 19.23 -10.16
N GLY A 99 -6.71 19.35 -10.36
CA GLY A 99 -6.07 19.17 -11.66
C GLY A 99 -6.24 17.76 -12.24
N LEU A 100 -6.21 16.72 -11.39
CA LEU A 100 -6.48 15.33 -11.80
C LEU A 100 -7.93 15.12 -12.23
N LEU A 101 -8.89 15.74 -11.53
CA LEU A 101 -10.32 15.62 -11.86
C LEU A 101 -10.68 16.28 -13.20
N VAL A 102 -10.03 17.40 -13.56
CA VAL A 102 -10.24 18.07 -14.85
C VAL A 102 -9.37 17.51 -15.98
N SER A 103 -8.44 16.58 -15.66
CA SER A 103 -7.59 15.96 -16.66
C SER A 103 -8.36 14.94 -17.51
N PRO A 104 -7.95 14.67 -18.75
CA PRO A 104 -8.59 13.68 -19.61
C PRO A 104 -8.25 12.22 -19.20
N LEU A 105 -7.86 11.99 -17.95
CA LEU A 105 -7.52 10.68 -17.42
C LEU A 105 -8.78 9.98 -16.90
N SER A 106 -8.85 8.65 -17.07
CA SER A 106 -9.94 7.86 -16.48
C SER A 106 -9.73 7.70 -14.95
N TYR A 107 -10.79 7.79 -14.19
CA TYR A 107 -10.75 7.60 -12.73
C TYR A 107 -10.17 6.25 -12.32
N SER A 108 -10.47 5.19 -13.10
CA SER A 108 -9.91 3.87 -12.86
C SER A 108 -8.39 3.80 -13.07
N ALA A 109 -7.84 4.58 -14.02
CA ALA A 109 -6.39 4.67 -14.21
C ALA A 109 -5.73 5.47 -13.08
N ILE A 110 -6.39 6.53 -12.58
CA ILE A 110 -5.91 7.30 -11.42
C ILE A 110 -5.88 6.41 -10.20
N PHE A 111 -6.97 5.69 -9.91
CA PHE A 111 -7.03 4.73 -8.81
C PHE A 111 -5.91 3.70 -8.89
N MET A 112 -5.77 3.03 -10.04
CA MET A 112 -4.76 1.99 -10.22
C MET A 112 -3.33 2.54 -10.07
N GLY A 113 -3.04 3.73 -10.62
CA GLY A 113 -1.75 4.38 -10.46
C GLY A 113 -1.42 4.69 -8.99
N LYS A 114 -2.40 5.18 -8.23
CA LYS A 114 -2.27 5.45 -6.79
C LYS A 114 -2.09 4.15 -5.98
N ALA A 115 -2.90 3.14 -6.25
CA ALA A 115 -2.79 1.84 -5.57
C ALA A 115 -1.42 1.18 -5.84
N LEU A 116 -0.92 1.22 -7.07
CA LEU A 116 0.40 0.71 -7.41
C LEU A 116 1.53 1.52 -6.73
N GLY A 117 1.41 2.83 -6.65
CA GLY A 117 2.36 3.69 -5.93
C GLY A 117 2.43 3.30 -4.45
N MET A 118 1.29 3.16 -3.79
CA MET A 118 1.21 2.71 -2.40
C MET A 118 1.75 1.30 -2.20
N PHE A 119 1.46 0.39 -3.12
CA PHE A 119 2.01 -0.97 -3.11
C PHE A 119 3.54 -0.95 -3.09
N VAL A 120 4.16 -0.17 -3.98
CA VAL A 120 5.63 -0.03 -4.02
C VAL A 120 6.18 0.59 -2.73
N PHE A 121 5.51 1.61 -2.18
CA PHE A 121 5.95 2.24 -0.94
C PHE A 121 5.87 1.29 0.26
N LEU A 122 4.80 0.51 0.38
CA LEU A 122 4.66 -0.47 1.44
C LEU A 122 5.69 -1.59 1.33
N LEU A 123 5.94 -2.12 0.12
CA LEU A 123 7.02 -3.09 -0.09
C LEU A 123 8.39 -2.52 0.28
N ALA A 124 8.65 -1.24 0.01
CA ALA A 124 9.89 -0.60 0.42
C ALA A 124 10.01 -0.49 1.96
N VAL A 125 8.91 -0.25 2.67
CA VAL A 125 8.88 -0.28 4.14
C VAL A 125 9.11 -1.71 4.65
N GLU A 126 8.44 -2.70 4.09
CA GLU A 126 8.59 -4.12 4.43
C GLU A 126 10.03 -4.61 4.19
N ALA A 127 10.69 -4.11 3.14
CA ALA A 127 12.10 -4.41 2.86
C ALA A 127 13.06 -3.91 3.95
N VAL A 128 12.65 -2.98 4.80
CA VAL A 128 13.39 -2.54 6.00
C VAL A 128 12.92 -3.30 7.23
N VAL A 129 11.61 -3.41 7.42
CA VAL A 129 10.99 -4.02 8.62
C VAL A 129 11.31 -5.50 8.73
N ILE A 130 11.16 -6.27 7.64
CA ILE A 130 11.36 -7.73 7.65
C ILE A 130 12.81 -8.12 8.00
N PRO A 131 13.86 -7.55 7.37
CA PRO A 131 15.23 -7.85 7.76
C PRO A 131 15.56 -7.40 9.18
N THR A 132 15.03 -6.25 9.63
CA THR A 132 15.22 -5.78 11.00
C THR A 132 14.62 -6.75 12.00
N ALA A 133 13.39 -7.22 11.76
CA ALA A 133 12.75 -8.22 12.61
C ALA A 133 13.52 -9.54 12.59
N ALA A 134 14.01 -9.96 11.43
CA ALA A 134 14.78 -11.19 11.29
C ALA A 134 16.05 -11.16 12.13
N LEU A 135 16.77 -10.04 12.13
CA LEU A 135 17.98 -9.84 12.95
C LEU A 135 17.67 -9.86 14.44
N LEU A 136 16.61 -9.17 14.88
CA LEU A 136 16.30 -9.01 16.30
C LEU A 136 15.62 -10.24 16.91
N PHE A 137 14.87 -11.00 16.11
CA PHE A 137 14.20 -12.22 16.56
C PHE A 137 14.93 -13.52 16.15
N ASP A 138 16.15 -13.41 15.57
CA ASP A 138 16.97 -14.54 15.14
C ASP A 138 16.22 -15.46 14.17
N ILE A 139 15.63 -14.87 13.14
CA ILE A 139 14.89 -15.58 12.07
C ILE A 139 15.82 -15.82 10.89
N ASP A 140 15.90 -17.06 10.42
CA ASP A 140 16.66 -17.43 9.24
C ASP A 140 16.00 -16.94 7.95
N LEU A 141 16.45 -15.79 7.44
CA LEU A 141 15.95 -15.20 6.20
C LEU A 141 16.28 -16.05 4.95
N LEU A 142 17.33 -16.86 4.98
CA LEU A 142 17.62 -17.73 3.83
C LEU A 142 16.58 -18.82 3.71
N ARG A 143 16.09 -19.32 4.84
CA ARG A 143 15.07 -20.35 4.91
C ARG A 143 13.67 -19.79 4.69
N PHE A 144 13.31 -18.73 5.39
CA PHE A 144 11.93 -18.21 5.44
C PHE A 144 11.67 -17.04 4.50
N GLY A 145 12.73 -16.34 4.08
CA GLY A 145 12.64 -15.12 3.28
C GLY A 145 11.84 -15.24 1.99
N PRO A 146 12.02 -16.28 1.16
CA PRO A 146 11.23 -16.42 -0.07
C PRO A 146 9.73 -16.50 0.19
N VAL A 147 9.30 -17.23 1.24
CA VAL A 147 7.88 -17.37 1.59
C VAL A 147 7.37 -16.09 2.26
N LEU A 148 8.18 -15.43 3.10
CA LEU A 148 7.84 -14.12 3.65
C LEU A 148 7.63 -13.08 2.56
N LEU A 149 8.48 -13.05 1.56
CA LEU A 149 8.31 -12.17 0.40
C LEU A 149 7.02 -12.49 -0.36
N LEU A 150 6.70 -13.77 -0.53
CA LEU A 150 5.44 -14.18 -1.15
C LEU A 150 4.23 -13.70 -0.33
N ILE A 151 4.26 -13.86 0.99
CA ILE A 151 3.22 -13.36 1.90
C ILE A 151 3.08 -11.83 1.73
N ALA A 152 4.19 -11.08 1.75
CA ALA A 152 4.21 -9.64 1.57
C ALA A 152 3.57 -9.23 0.24
N VAL A 153 4.02 -9.81 -0.86
CA VAL A 153 3.50 -9.51 -2.21
C VAL A 153 2.02 -9.88 -2.37
N CYS A 154 1.52 -10.90 -1.67
CA CYS A 154 0.12 -11.31 -1.73
C CYS A 154 -0.79 -10.54 -0.78
N ALA A 155 -0.27 -9.90 0.26
CA ALA A 155 -1.08 -9.15 1.24
C ALA A 155 -1.16 -7.66 0.92
N THR A 156 -0.08 -7.10 0.42
CA THR A 156 0.09 -5.66 0.24
C THR A 156 -0.81 -5.05 -0.84
N PRO A 157 -1.19 -5.73 -1.95
CA PRO A 157 -2.07 -5.15 -2.97
C PRO A 157 -3.43 -4.72 -2.43
N GLY A 158 -4.09 -5.55 -1.61
CA GLY A 158 -5.38 -5.21 -1.01
C GLY A 158 -5.28 -4.06 -0.01
N ILE A 159 -4.21 -4.04 0.79
CA ILE A 159 -3.92 -2.93 1.70
C ILE A 159 -3.75 -1.63 0.92
N ALA A 160 -2.97 -1.65 -0.16
CA ALA A 160 -2.72 -0.49 -1.01
C ALA A 160 -3.99 -0.04 -1.74
N ALA A 161 -4.78 -0.97 -2.28
CA ALA A 161 -6.04 -0.68 -2.96
C ALA A 161 -7.08 -0.10 -2.00
N ALA A 162 -7.27 -0.68 -0.81
CA ALA A 162 -8.11 -0.13 0.23
C ALA A 162 -7.66 1.28 0.60
N GLY A 163 -6.38 1.47 0.81
CA GLY A 163 -5.80 2.76 1.07
C GLY A 163 -6.10 3.80 -0.01
N ALA A 164 -5.88 3.48 -1.27
CA ALA A 164 -6.17 4.38 -2.37
C ALA A 164 -7.66 4.73 -2.47
N LEU A 165 -8.56 3.75 -2.25
CA LEU A 165 -10.01 3.95 -2.31
C LEU A 165 -10.52 4.84 -1.17
N PHE A 166 -10.13 4.53 0.09
CA PHE A 166 -10.58 5.32 1.24
C PHE A 166 -9.86 6.66 1.35
N GLY A 167 -8.67 6.76 0.80
CA GLY A 167 -7.93 8.01 0.73
C GLY A 167 -8.66 9.10 -0.04
N VAL A 168 -9.30 8.78 -1.16
CA VAL A 168 -10.05 9.78 -1.94
C VAL A 168 -11.23 10.34 -1.15
N MET A 169 -11.91 9.52 -0.34
CA MET A 169 -13.04 9.96 0.50
C MET A 169 -12.63 11.00 1.55
N THR A 170 -11.38 11.01 1.95
CA THR A 170 -10.87 11.86 3.04
C THR A 170 -10.14 13.11 2.56
N VAL A 171 -9.94 13.27 1.24
CA VAL A 171 -9.21 14.44 0.68
C VAL A 171 -9.82 15.76 1.13
N ARG A 172 -11.15 15.85 1.24
CA ARG A 172 -11.89 17.05 1.62
C ARG A 172 -12.33 17.10 3.09
N THR A 173 -12.03 16.08 3.88
CA THR A 173 -12.45 15.98 5.29
C THR A 173 -11.39 16.59 6.22
N ALA A 174 -11.81 17.44 7.17
CA ALA A 174 -10.89 18.09 8.12
C ALA A 174 -10.24 17.10 9.12
N ALA A 175 -10.98 16.11 9.60
CA ALA A 175 -10.53 15.09 10.56
C ALA A 175 -10.07 13.78 9.89
N ARG A 176 -9.56 13.86 8.68
CA ARG A 176 -9.27 12.72 7.79
C ARG A 176 -8.37 11.64 8.39
N ASP A 177 -7.29 12.02 9.07
CA ASP A 177 -6.30 11.05 9.56
C ASP A 177 -6.93 10.15 10.63
N LEU A 178 -7.81 10.71 11.46
CA LEU A 178 -8.58 9.96 12.44
C LEU A 178 -9.63 9.06 11.76
N VAL A 179 -10.37 9.59 10.78
CA VAL A 179 -11.38 8.83 10.03
C VAL A 179 -10.72 7.68 9.27
N LEU A 180 -9.58 7.94 8.62
CA LEU A 180 -8.81 6.91 7.94
C LEU A 180 -8.40 5.79 8.89
N ALA A 181 -7.82 6.12 10.04
CA ALA A 181 -7.41 5.12 11.01
C ALA A 181 -8.60 4.30 11.54
N ILE A 182 -9.69 4.97 11.93
CA ILE A 182 -10.88 4.31 12.50
C ILE A 182 -11.55 3.37 11.49
N VAL A 183 -11.58 3.73 10.20
CA VAL A 183 -12.23 2.92 9.17
C VAL A 183 -11.27 1.87 8.60
N LEU A 184 -10.03 2.26 8.34
CA LEU A 184 -9.08 1.41 7.62
C LEU A 184 -8.62 0.21 8.47
N PHE A 185 -8.34 0.39 9.78
CA PHE A 185 -7.88 -0.72 10.61
C PHE A 185 -8.89 -1.87 10.73
N PRO A 186 -10.18 -1.65 11.07
CA PRO A 186 -11.16 -2.72 11.06
C PRO A 186 -11.31 -3.39 9.68
N LEU A 187 -11.23 -2.59 8.62
CA LEU A 187 -11.38 -3.08 7.26
C LEU A 187 -10.20 -3.96 6.83
N LEU A 188 -8.98 -3.61 7.23
CA LEU A 188 -7.78 -4.39 6.95
C LEU A 188 -7.60 -5.58 7.92
N SER A 189 -8.37 -5.64 9.02
CA SER A 189 -8.19 -6.66 10.05
C SER A 189 -8.18 -8.09 9.52
N PRO A 190 -9.02 -8.52 8.56
CA PRO A 190 -8.96 -9.89 8.06
C PRO A 190 -7.67 -10.19 7.31
N THR A 191 -7.18 -9.25 6.49
CA THR A 191 -5.88 -9.39 5.82
C THR A 191 -4.74 -9.40 6.84
N LEU A 192 -4.76 -8.50 7.83
CA LEU A 192 -3.75 -8.45 8.89
C LEU A 192 -3.72 -9.73 9.73
N MET A 193 -4.88 -10.28 10.08
CA MET A 193 -4.96 -11.56 10.77
C MET A 193 -4.41 -12.71 9.92
N ALA A 194 -4.71 -12.70 8.62
CA ALA A 194 -4.22 -13.70 7.69
C ALA A 194 -2.69 -13.66 7.54
N VAL A 195 -2.09 -12.45 7.39
CA VAL A 195 -0.63 -12.35 7.25
C VAL A 195 0.11 -12.68 8.53
N VAL A 196 -0.41 -12.28 9.70
CA VAL A 196 0.18 -12.64 11.00
C VAL A 196 0.10 -14.14 11.22
N GLY A 197 -1.07 -14.75 10.92
CA GLY A 197 -1.26 -16.21 11.02
C GLY A 197 -0.35 -16.99 10.07
N ALA A 198 -0.30 -16.59 8.79
CA ALA A 198 0.57 -17.21 7.80
C ALA A 198 2.05 -17.14 8.18
N THR A 199 2.49 -15.98 8.69
CA THR A 199 3.89 -15.79 9.10
C THR A 199 4.22 -16.60 10.35
N ARG A 200 3.32 -16.66 11.32
CA ARG A 200 3.49 -17.48 12.51
C ARG A 200 3.60 -18.96 12.14
N ASP A 201 2.65 -19.46 11.36
CA ASP A 201 2.64 -20.87 10.96
C ASP A 201 3.85 -21.21 10.09
N LEU A 202 4.34 -20.28 9.26
CA LEU A 202 5.59 -20.42 8.53
C LEU A 202 6.78 -20.61 9.48
N PHE A 203 6.90 -19.77 10.52
CA PHE A 203 8.00 -19.86 11.49
C PHE A 203 7.90 -21.10 12.37
N ASP A 204 6.70 -21.57 12.63
CA ASP A 204 6.45 -22.85 13.34
C ASP A 204 6.70 -24.08 12.44
N GLY A 205 7.11 -23.88 11.19
CA GLY A 205 7.47 -24.94 10.25
C GLY A 205 6.29 -25.70 9.67
N GLN A 206 5.09 -25.09 9.68
CA GLN A 206 3.91 -25.70 9.07
C GLN A 206 4.08 -25.85 7.56
N PRO A 207 3.49 -26.88 6.95
CA PRO A 207 3.57 -27.13 5.51
C PRO A 207 2.85 -26.02 4.73
N LEU A 208 3.31 -25.75 3.50
CA LEU A 208 2.74 -24.71 2.61
C LEU A 208 1.23 -24.88 2.36
N GLU A 209 0.72 -26.09 2.46
CA GLU A 209 -0.72 -26.40 2.30
C GLU A 209 -1.58 -25.66 3.35
N VAL A 210 -1.08 -25.53 4.59
CA VAL A 210 -1.75 -24.76 5.66
C VAL A 210 -1.78 -23.29 5.32
N LEU A 211 -0.68 -22.76 4.75
CA LEU A 211 -0.57 -21.37 4.36
C LEU A 211 -1.53 -20.99 3.22
N LEU A 212 -1.91 -21.94 2.36
CA LEU A 212 -2.88 -21.69 1.28
C LEU A 212 -4.23 -21.16 1.78
N GLY A 213 -4.65 -21.53 2.99
CA GLY A 213 -5.85 -20.99 3.61
C GLY A 213 -5.77 -19.47 3.81
N TYR A 214 -4.64 -18.99 4.30
CA TYR A 214 -4.39 -17.56 4.50
C TYR A 214 -4.28 -16.80 3.17
N PHE A 215 -3.60 -17.36 2.18
CA PHE A 215 -3.52 -16.76 0.84
C PHE A 215 -4.89 -16.57 0.20
N LYS A 216 -5.82 -17.53 0.37
CA LYS A 216 -7.20 -17.37 -0.12
C LYS A 216 -7.89 -16.16 0.51
N VAL A 217 -7.72 -15.93 1.80
CA VAL A 217 -8.28 -14.77 2.49
C VAL A 217 -7.69 -13.47 1.91
N MET A 218 -6.36 -13.39 1.81
CA MET A 218 -5.68 -12.22 1.23
C MET A 218 -6.19 -11.93 -0.18
N TRP A 219 -6.26 -12.93 -1.06
CA TRP A 219 -6.71 -12.78 -2.44
C TRP A 219 -8.18 -12.34 -2.57
N ILE A 220 -9.06 -12.83 -1.69
CA ILE A 220 -10.46 -12.39 -1.67
C ILE A 220 -10.52 -10.89 -1.35
N PHE A 221 -9.76 -10.43 -0.36
CA PHE A 221 -9.69 -9.01 0.01
C PHE A 221 -9.03 -8.16 -1.07
N ASP A 222 -7.93 -8.62 -1.66
CA ASP A 222 -7.26 -7.94 -2.77
C ASP A 222 -8.22 -7.71 -3.93
N LEU A 223 -8.93 -8.77 -4.36
CA LEU A 223 -9.90 -8.69 -5.44
C LEU A 223 -11.08 -7.78 -5.09
N ALA A 224 -11.58 -7.85 -3.85
CA ALA A 224 -12.69 -7.01 -3.40
C ALA A 224 -12.30 -5.51 -3.44
N PHE A 225 -11.13 -5.15 -2.91
CA PHE A 225 -10.68 -3.75 -2.90
C PHE A 225 -10.25 -3.24 -4.27
N LEU A 226 -9.63 -4.08 -5.11
CA LEU A 226 -9.31 -3.72 -6.48
C LEU A 226 -10.59 -3.52 -7.31
N ALA A 227 -11.54 -4.42 -7.24
CA ALA A 227 -12.82 -4.30 -7.96
C ALA A 227 -13.64 -3.11 -7.43
N GLY A 228 -13.74 -2.95 -6.10
CA GLY A 228 -14.37 -1.80 -5.47
C GLY A 228 -13.72 -0.48 -5.87
N GLY A 229 -12.41 -0.42 -5.86
CA GLY A 229 -11.66 0.77 -6.26
C GLY A 229 -11.84 1.13 -7.73
N LEU A 230 -11.78 0.15 -8.63
CA LEU A 230 -12.00 0.40 -10.06
C LEU A 230 -13.40 0.91 -10.38
N SER A 231 -14.41 0.51 -9.61
CA SER A 231 -15.82 0.87 -9.83
C SER A 231 -16.27 2.10 -9.04
N LEU A 232 -15.83 2.26 -7.80
CA LEU A 232 -16.34 3.28 -6.87
C LEU A 232 -15.48 4.54 -6.80
N PHE A 233 -14.22 4.49 -7.23
CA PHE A 233 -13.31 5.64 -7.11
C PHE A 233 -13.84 6.89 -7.83
N GLY A 234 -14.41 6.76 -9.05
CA GLY A 234 -14.99 7.88 -9.79
C GLY A 234 -16.14 8.54 -9.04
N PRO A 235 -17.23 7.81 -8.73
CA PRO A 235 -18.35 8.34 -7.93
C PRO A 235 -17.91 8.99 -6.61
N LEU A 236 -16.94 8.41 -5.91
CA LEU A 236 -16.43 8.95 -4.64
C LEU A 236 -15.59 10.23 -4.85
N ALA A 237 -14.83 10.31 -5.94
CA ALA A 237 -14.06 11.50 -6.27
C ALA A 237 -14.92 12.71 -6.66
N GLU A 238 -16.11 12.44 -7.25
CA GLU A 238 -17.06 13.47 -7.67
C GLU A 238 -18.00 13.92 -6.52
N SER A 239 -18.32 13.02 -5.60
CA SER A 239 -19.27 13.29 -4.51
C SER A 239 -18.68 14.06 -3.32
N GLY A 240 -17.39 14.15 -3.21
CA GLY A 240 -16.67 14.89 -2.17
C GLY A 240 -16.25 16.27 -2.66
#